data_e0aa58f6ef40f4670a949b41a2628bca
#
_entry.id   e0aa58f6ef40f4670a949b41a2628bca
#
_cell.length_a   1.000
_cell.length_b   1.000
_cell.length_c   1.000
_cell.angle_alpha   90.00
_cell.angle_beta   90.00
_cell.angle_gamma   90.00
#
_symmetry.space_group_name_H-M   'P 1'
#
loop_
_entity.id
_entity.type
_entity.pdbx_description
1 polymer ?
#
loop_
_entity_poly.entity_id
_entity_poly.type
_entity_poly.pdbx_seq_one_letter_code
_entity_poly.pdbx_strand_id
1 'polypeptide(L)'
;MVLVLSFAILIGGGFAYLYFNGMSGMSNTTEAKDGQIRIACVGDSTTYGHGISNWPKNNYPAILQNLLGEGYHVNNYGVSSHAVQDTSDRPYMNLEHYQESLAYDADYVVFMMGSNDSKPENWVGADAFREDLLTLLESYGDAEIILCTLPSAFFTDEHTENVTSHDIQPLIVDEIAQITREVAAEKGCILIDIHALTAQHREWISADGVHPSKVGAAAIAQEVYNILIKEN
;
A
#
# COMPACT_ATOMS: atom_id res chain seq x y z
N MET A 1 -29.36 -33.54 2.34
CA MET A 1 -27.88 -33.61 2.37
C MET A 1 -27.18 -32.93 1.18
N VAL A 2 -27.84 -32.81 0.02
CA VAL A 2 -27.30 -32.19 -1.20
C VAL A 2 -27.25 -30.65 -1.13
N LEU A 3 -28.20 -30.00 -0.42
CA LEU A 3 -28.25 -28.51 -0.31
C LEU A 3 -27.10 -27.88 0.52
N VAL A 4 -26.57 -28.60 1.51
CA VAL A 4 -25.53 -28.09 2.41
C VAL A 4 -24.17 -28.10 1.69
N LEU A 5 -23.89 -29.08 0.84
CA LEU A 5 -22.68 -29.16 0.04
C LEU A 5 -22.61 -28.06 -1.06
N SER A 6 -23.77 -27.73 -1.66
CA SER A 6 -23.84 -26.67 -2.68
C SER A 6 -23.60 -25.29 -2.10
N PHE A 7 -24.03 -25.04 -0.86
CA PHE A 7 -23.82 -23.77 -0.17
C PHE A 7 -22.37 -23.58 0.28
N ALA A 8 -21.71 -24.66 0.75
CA ALA A 8 -20.30 -24.63 1.14
C ALA A 8 -19.35 -24.39 -0.06
N ILE A 9 -19.68 -24.96 -1.24
CA ILE A 9 -18.92 -24.74 -2.47
C ILE A 9 -19.07 -23.30 -2.98
N LEU A 10 -20.27 -22.71 -2.87
CA LEU A 10 -20.51 -21.32 -3.25
C LEU A 10 -19.78 -20.32 -2.33
N ILE A 11 -19.75 -20.58 -1.03
CA ILE A 11 -19.01 -19.74 -0.07
C ILE A 11 -17.51 -19.88 -0.30
N GLY A 12 -17.00 -21.09 -0.48
CA GLY A 12 -15.58 -21.34 -0.78
C GLY A 12 -15.15 -20.75 -2.13
N GLY A 13 -16.00 -20.86 -3.15
CA GLY A 13 -15.77 -20.25 -4.47
C GLY A 13 -15.78 -18.73 -4.42
N GLY A 14 -16.69 -18.13 -3.65
CA GLY A 14 -16.74 -16.68 -3.43
C GLY A 14 -15.50 -16.17 -2.70
N PHE A 15 -15.06 -16.84 -1.64
CA PHE A 15 -13.84 -16.48 -0.91
C PHE A 15 -12.59 -16.61 -1.79
N ALA A 16 -12.48 -17.70 -2.55
CA ALA A 16 -11.38 -17.88 -3.51
C ALA A 16 -11.39 -16.78 -4.58
N TYR A 17 -12.57 -16.41 -5.10
CA TYR A 17 -12.68 -15.31 -6.07
C TYR A 17 -12.22 -13.98 -5.48
N LEU A 18 -12.64 -13.62 -4.28
CA LEU A 18 -12.23 -12.40 -3.59
C LEU A 18 -10.73 -12.42 -3.33
N TYR A 19 -10.17 -13.51 -2.86
CA TYR A 19 -8.73 -13.67 -2.63
C TYR A 19 -7.94 -13.49 -3.92
N PHE A 20 -8.30 -14.20 -5.01
CA PHE A 20 -7.59 -14.12 -6.29
C PHE A 20 -7.68 -12.76 -6.99
N ASN A 21 -8.68 -11.94 -6.66
CA ASN A 21 -8.83 -10.58 -7.17
C ASN A 21 -8.38 -9.49 -6.19
N GLY A 22 -7.64 -9.85 -5.13
CA GLY A 22 -7.13 -8.88 -4.17
C GLY A 22 -8.22 -8.17 -3.38
N MET A 23 -9.32 -8.86 -3.05
CA MET A 23 -10.46 -8.30 -2.32
C MET A 23 -10.56 -8.81 -0.87
N SER A 24 -9.64 -9.68 -0.43
CA SER A 24 -9.62 -10.25 0.92
C SER A 24 -8.98 -9.33 1.97
N GLY A 25 -8.12 -8.40 1.55
CA GLY A 25 -7.66 -7.28 2.37
C GLY A 25 -6.33 -7.46 3.12
N MET A 26 -5.75 -8.66 3.17
CA MET A 26 -4.47 -8.92 3.86
C MET A 26 -3.71 -10.09 3.20
N SER A 27 -2.39 -9.96 3.07
CA SER A 27 -1.53 -11.00 2.49
C SER A 27 -0.89 -11.89 3.57
N ASN A 28 -0.46 -13.09 3.15
CA ASN A 28 0.37 -13.93 3.99
C ASN A 28 1.84 -13.50 3.86
N THR A 29 2.54 -13.41 4.99
CA THR A 29 3.98 -13.16 5.06
C THR A 29 4.76 -14.47 5.17
N THR A 30 6.03 -14.43 4.86
CA THR A 30 6.94 -15.60 4.93
C THR A 30 8.26 -15.19 5.57
N GLU A 31 9.04 -16.18 6.01
CA GLU A 31 10.35 -15.96 6.60
C GLU A 31 11.43 -15.81 5.52
N ALA A 32 12.34 -14.85 5.73
CA ALA A 32 13.54 -14.71 4.92
C ALA A 32 14.54 -15.84 5.20
N LYS A 33 15.28 -16.23 4.19
CA LYS A 33 16.42 -17.14 4.36
C LYS A 33 17.65 -16.36 4.83
N ASP A 34 18.58 -17.06 5.46
CA ASP A 34 19.85 -16.48 5.88
C ASP A 34 20.58 -15.80 4.70
N GLY A 35 21.01 -14.57 4.92
CA GLY A 35 21.76 -13.78 3.94
C GLY A 35 20.95 -13.09 2.86
N GLN A 36 19.61 -13.16 2.89
CA GLN A 36 18.76 -12.34 2.02
C GLN A 36 18.62 -10.93 2.60
N ILE A 37 18.61 -9.94 1.73
CA ILE A 37 18.20 -8.56 2.07
C ILE A 37 16.68 -8.54 2.26
N ARG A 38 16.21 -8.08 3.42
CA ARG A 38 14.80 -8.09 3.83
C ARG A 38 14.13 -6.76 3.48
N ILE A 39 13.03 -6.83 2.76
CA ILE A 39 12.24 -5.66 2.35
C ILE A 39 10.81 -5.82 2.86
N ALA A 40 10.38 -4.88 3.70
CA ALA A 40 8.99 -4.76 4.15
C ALA A 40 8.24 -3.73 3.29
N CYS A 41 7.25 -4.16 2.50
CA CYS A 41 6.34 -3.24 1.82
C CYS A 41 5.14 -2.96 2.72
N VAL A 42 5.13 -1.80 3.35
CA VAL A 42 4.13 -1.37 4.34
C VAL A 42 3.16 -0.40 3.70
N GLY A 43 1.85 -0.61 3.89
CA GLY A 43 0.87 0.27 3.28
C GLY A 43 -0.58 -0.19 3.43
N ASP A 44 -1.43 0.42 2.66
CA ASP A 44 -2.88 0.15 2.62
C ASP A 44 -3.27 -0.81 1.48
N SER A 45 -4.46 -0.62 0.90
CA SER A 45 -4.99 -1.40 -0.21
C SER A 45 -4.13 -1.31 -1.48
N THR A 46 -3.41 -0.21 -1.68
CA THR A 46 -2.47 -0.04 -2.80
C THR A 46 -1.30 -1.02 -2.68
N THR A 47 -0.71 -1.13 -1.50
CA THR A 47 0.38 -2.08 -1.22
C THR A 47 -0.12 -3.52 -1.22
N TYR A 48 -1.28 -3.76 -0.62
CA TYR A 48 -1.92 -5.07 -0.68
C TYR A 48 -2.15 -5.54 -2.12
N GLY A 49 -2.58 -4.66 -3.02
CA GLY A 49 -2.93 -4.96 -4.42
C GLY A 49 -4.43 -5.17 -4.63
N HIS A 50 -5.26 -4.35 -3.96
CA HIS A 50 -6.71 -4.42 -4.06
C HIS A 50 -7.19 -4.28 -5.52
N GLY A 51 -8.16 -5.14 -5.91
CA GLY A 51 -8.76 -5.12 -7.25
C GLY A 51 -7.88 -5.67 -8.38
N ILE A 52 -6.61 -5.99 -8.12
CA ILE A 52 -5.70 -6.53 -9.13
C ILE A 52 -5.99 -8.03 -9.36
N SER A 53 -6.30 -8.38 -10.61
CA SER A 53 -6.50 -9.78 -10.98
C SER A 53 -5.23 -10.61 -10.75
N ASN A 54 -5.39 -11.78 -10.11
CA ASN A 54 -4.28 -12.62 -9.66
C ASN A 54 -3.27 -11.85 -8.79
N TRP A 55 -3.79 -11.04 -7.86
CA TRP A 55 -3.04 -10.13 -7.01
C TRP A 55 -1.83 -10.76 -6.31
N PRO A 56 -1.83 -12.01 -5.85
CA PRO A 56 -0.67 -12.58 -5.18
C PRO A 56 0.60 -12.60 -6.04
N LYS A 57 0.44 -12.45 -7.36
CA LYS A 57 1.54 -12.37 -8.33
C LYS A 57 1.67 -11.02 -9.02
N ASN A 58 0.64 -10.19 -8.94
CA ASN A 58 0.53 -8.96 -9.74
C ASN A 58 0.46 -7.68 -8.89
N ASN A 59 0.46 -7.78 -7.53
CA ASN A 59 0.68 -6.62 -6.68
C ASN A 59 2.15 -6.16 -6.79
N TYR A 60 2.45 -4.89 -6.45
CA TYR A 60 3.78 -4.36 -6.63
C TYR A 60 4.85 -5.08 -5.78
N PRO A 61 4.61 -5.53 -4.52
CA PRO A 61 5.61 -6.27 -3.76
C PRO A 61 5.98 -7.61 -4.41
N ALA A 62 5.01 -8.34 -4.95
CA ALA A 62 5.28 -9.61 -5.63
C ALA A 62 6.04 -9.41 -6.95
N ILE A 63 5.75 -8.34 -7.69
CA ILE A 63 6.50 -7.98 -8.90
C ILE A 63 7.92 -7.56 -8.51
N LEU A 64 8.08 -6.76 -7.45
CA LEU A 64 9.38 -6.35 -6.93
C LEU A 64 10.24 -7.55 -6.53
N GLN A 65 9.68 -8.54 -5.82
CA GLN A 65 10.37 -9.78 -5.51
C GLN A 65 10.91 -10.48 -6.77
N ASN A 66 10.10 -10.54 -7.83
CA ASN A 66 10.51 -11.15 -9.08
C ASN A 66 11.64 -10.37 -9.79
N LEU A 67 11.61 -9.04 -9.71
CA LEU A 67 12.66 -8.19 -10.29
C LEU A 67 13.99 -8.30 -9.54
N LEU A 68 13.95 -8.36 -8.21
CA LEU A 68 15.13 -8.42 -7.36
C LEU A 68 15.76 -9.81 -7.29
N GLY A 69 14.98 -10.89 -7.50
CA GLY A 69 15.46 -12.28 -7.47
C GLY A 69 15.76 -12.80 -6.06
N GLU A 70 16.57 -13.89 -6.02
CA GLU A 70 16.75 -14.71 -4.82
C GLU A 70 17.62 -14.07 -3.71
N GLY A 71 18.37 -13.02 -4.02
CA GLY A 71 19.19 -12.29 -3.03
C GLY A 71 18.36 -11.44 -2.07
N TYR A 72 17.09 -11.25 -2.36
CA TYR A 72 16.17 -10.42 -1.61
C TYR A 72 14.95 -11.22 -1.16
N HIS A 73 14.34 -10.77 -0.07
CA HIS A 73 13.08 -11.30 0.42
C HIS A 73 12.10 -10.16 0.68
N VAL A 74 11.03 -10.10 -0.12
CA VAL A 74 10.03 -9.02 -0.06
C VAL A 74 8.75 -9.54 0.57
N ASN A 75 8.38 -8.97 1.71
CA ASN A 75 7.09 -9.20 2.35
C ASN A 75 6.11 -8.04 2.09
N ASN A 76 4.84 -8.42 1.87
CA ASN A 76 3.74 -7.48 1.69
C ASN A 76 2.97 -7.34 3.00
N TYR A 77 3.15 -6.22 3.71
CA TYR A 77 2.44 -5.83 4.92
C TYR A 77 1.31 -4.83 4.65
N GLY A 78 0.84 -4.76 3.41
CA GLY A 78 -0.31 -3.95 3.02
C GLY A 78 -1.61 -4.51 3.58
N VAL A 79 -2.44 -3.65 4.21
CA VAL A 79 -3.75 -4.02 4.73
C VAL A 79 -4.80 -3.03 4.25
N SER A 80 -5.78 -3.52 3.48
CA SER A 80 -6.83 -2.69 2.90
C SER A 80 -7.63 -1.92 3.96
N SER A 81 -8.00 -0.70 3.63
CA SER A 81 -8.86 0.19 4.44
C SER A 81 -8.23 0.69 5.76
N HIS A 82 -6.91 0.55 5.95
CA HIS A 82 -6.23 1.09 7.13
C HIS A 82 -5.54 2.42 6.82
N ALA A 83 -5.42 3.24 7.85
CA ALA A 83 -4.96 4.62 7.81
C ALA A 83 -3.70 4.82 8.65
N VAL A 84 -2.98 5.91 8.39
CA VAL A 84 -1.82 6.38 9.17
C VAL A 84 -2.31 6.94 10.51
N GLN A 85 -3.36 7.79 10.49
CA GLN A 85 -3.86 8.51 11.66
C GLN A 85 -4.42 7.54 12.71
N ASP A 86 -3.95 7.69 13.95
CA ASP A 86 -4.33 6.84 15.08
C ASP A 86 -5.80 7.04 15.50
N THR A 87 -6.37 8.20 15.18
CA THR A 87 -7.76 8.57 15.43
C THR A 87 -8.73 8.13 14.34
N SER A 88 -8.24 7.52 13.25
CA SER A 88 -9.07 7.01 12.16
C SER A 88 -9.96 5.85 12.60
N ASP A 89 -10.94 5.48 11.77
CA ASP A 89 -11.79 4.32 12.00
C ASP A 89 -11.01 3.00 12.04
N ARG A 90 -9.83 2.96 11.36
CA ARG A 90 -8.96 1.77 11.25
C ARG A 90 -7.48 2.15 11.26
N PRO A 91 -6.91 2.48 12.41
CA PRO A 91 -5.48 2.79 12.50
C PRO A 91 -4.62 1.57 12.18
N TYR A 92 -3.62 1.72 11.32
CA TYR A 92 -2.69 0.65 10.94
C TYR A 92 -1.88 0.16 12.14
N MET A 93 -1.50 1.06 13.05
CA MET A 93 -0.72 0.75 14.26
C MET A 93 -1.41 -0.23 15.21
N ASN A 94 -2.73 -0.39 15.11
CA ASN A 94 -3.50 -1.31 15.95
C ASN A 94 -3.54 -2.76 15.43
N LEU A 95 -2.89 -3.04 14.28
CA LEU A 95 -2.90 -4.35 13.65
C LEU A 95 -1.78 -5.26 14.19
N GLU A 96 -2.09 -6.56 14.27
CA GLU A 96 -1.08 -7.59 14.44
C GLU A 96 -0.06 -7.57 13.27
N HIS A 97 -0.54 -7.33 12.07
CA HIS A 97 0.28 -7.22 10.84
C HIS A 97 1.30 -6.07 10.88
N TYR A 98 0.98 -4.98 11.58
CA TYR A 98 1.96 -3.95 11.90
C TYR A 98 3.06 -4.47 12.83
N GLN A 99 2.70 -5.19 13.90
CA GLN A 99 3.68 -5.79 14.81
C GLN A 99 4.56 -6.84 14.11
N GLU A 100 3.98 -7.62 13.20
CA GLU A 100 4.72 -8.56 12.35
C GLU A 100 5.71 -7.82 11.44
N SER A 101 5.33 -6.66 10.88
CA SER A 101 6.22 -5.86 10.03
C SER A 101 7.42 -5.29 10.79
N LEU A 102 7.24 -4.92 12.06
CA LEU A 102 8.34 -4.49 12.93
C LEU A 102 9.25 -5.68 13.30
N ALA A 103 8.64 -6.82 13.67
CA ALA A 103 9.37 -8.04 14.06
C ALA A 103 10.16 -8.66 12.90
N TYR A 104 9.81 -8.33 11.66
CA TYR A 104 10.51 -8.80 10.47
C TYR A 104 11.95 -8.27 10.39
N ASP A 105 12.24 -7.17 11.06
CA ASP A 105 13.59 -6.58 11.17
C ASP A 105 14.17 -6.34 9.75
N ALA A 106 13.43 -5.56 8.96
CA ALA A 106 13.73 -5.31 7.55
C ALA A 106 14.97 -4.44 7.38
N ASP A 107 15.77 -4.70 6.34
CA ASP A 107 16.86 -3.82 5.92
C ASP A 107 16.31 -2.55 5.23
N TYR A 108 15.21 -2.71 4.46
CA TYR A 108 14.49 -1.63 3.79
C TYR A 108 12.99 -1.69 4.07
N VAL A 109 12.40 -0.54 4.33
CA VAL A 109 10.94 -0.37 4.43
C VAL A 109 10.43 0.50 3.28
N VAL A 110 9.65 -0.07 2.38
CA VAL A 110 8.92 0.67 1.34
C VAL A 110 7.58 1.07 1.93
N PHE A 111 7.44 2.33 2.33
CA PHE A 111 6.24 2.84 3.01
C PHE A 111 5.37 3.64 2.04
N MET A 112 4.10 3.23 1.88
CA MET A 112 3.11 3.90 1.03
C MET A 112 1.72 3.75 1.64
N MET A 113 1.28 4.74 2.41
CA MET A 113 -0.01 4.74 3.13
C MET A 113 -0.55 6.16 3.30
N GLY A 114 -1.87 6.30 3.41
CA GLY A 114 -2.56 7.56 3.67
C GLY A 114 -3.84 7.75 2.86
N SER A 115 -4.14 6.86 1.89
CA SER A 115 -5.37 7.01 1.09
C SER A 115 -6.61 7.03 1.96
N ASN A 116 -6.68 6.17 2.97
CA ASN A 116 -7.84 6.06 3.87
C ASN A 116 -7.91 7.21 4.88
N ASP A 117 -6.81 7.88 5.14
CA ASP A 117 -6.77 9.12 5.93
C ASP A 117 -7.56 10.23 5.25
N SER A 118 -7.58 10.25 3.90
CA SER A 118 -8.28 11.27 3.13
C SER A 118 -9.80 11.16 3.18
N LYS A 119 -10.39 10.12 3.78
CA LYS A 119 -11.83 9.98 3.93
C LYS A 119 -12.40 11.08 4.85
N PRO A 120 -13.64 11.56 4.59
CA PRO A 120 -14.25 12.61 5.41
C PRO A 120 -14.29 12.28 6.91
N GLU A 121 -14.51 11.03 7.27
CA GLU A 121 -14.57 10.57 8.66
C GLU A 121 -13.20 10.44 9.35
N ASN A 122 -12.11 10.35 8.58
CA ASN A 122 -10.76 10.09 9.10
C ASN A 122 -9.87 11.33 9.10
N TRP A 123 -10.09 12.26 8.15
CA TRP A 123 -9.21 13.41 8.00
C TRP A 123 -9.42 14.43 9.13
N VAL A 124 -8.47 14.54 10.03
CA VAL A 124 -8.47 15.53 11.11
C VAL A 124 -7.44 16.65 10.91
N GLY A 125 -6.73 16.65 9.77
CA GLY A 125 -5.85 17.73 9.32
C GLY A 125 -4.39 17.35 9.14
N ALA A 126 -3.67 18.23 8.46
CA ALA A 126 -2.29 18.01 8.01
C ALA A 126 -1.31 17.76 9.16
N ASP A 127 -1.42 18.55 10.25
CA ASP A 127 -0.49 18.43 11.38
C ASP A 127 -0.60 17.07 12.08
N ALA A 128 -1.84 16.60 12.31
CA ALA A 128 -2.09 15.30 12.93
C ALA A 128 -1.59 14.15 12.03
N PHE A 129 -1.90 14.19 10.72
CA PHE A 129 -1.39 13.20 9.76
C PHE A 129 0.14 13.15 9.77
N ARG A 130 0.79 14.32 9.77
CA ARG A 130 2.25 14.43 9.80
C ARG A 130 2.85 13.81 11.08
N GLU A 131 2.27 14.08 12.25
CA GLU A 131 2.73 13.56 13.53
C GLU A 131 2.64 12.04 13.58
N ASP A 132 1.52 11.47 13.14
CA ASP A 132 1.30 10.03 13.11
C ASP A 132 2.17 9.34 12.05
N LEU A 133 2.39 9.97 10.87
CA LEU A 133 3.33 9.46 9.87
C LEU A 133 4.75 9.39 10.43
N LEU A 134 5.21 10.44 11.09
CA LEU A 134 6.54 10.44 11.73
C LEU A 134 6.66 9.32 12.78
N THR A 135 5.64 9.14 13.62
CA THR A 135 5.60 8.08 14.64
C THR A 135 5.71 6.69 13.99
N LEU A 136 4.96 6.45 12.90
CA LEU A 136 5.03 5.20 12.16
C LEU A 136 6.41 4.95 11.55
N LEU A 137 7.00 5.95 10.91
CA LEU A 137 8.32 5.81 10.28
C LEU A 137 9.42 5.55 11.33
N GLU A 138 9.39 6.27 12.46
CA GLU A 138 10.37 6.11 13.55
C GLU A 138 10.31 4.73 14.21
N SER A 139 9.16 4.05 14.17
CA SER A 139 9.00 2.71 14.75
C SER A 139 9.82 1.63 14.04
N TYR A 140 10.25 1.86 12.80
CA TYR A 140 11.08 0.91 12.04
C TYR A 140 12.58 0.99 12.36
N GLY A 141 12.98 1.83 13.30
CA GLY A 141 14.33 1.88 13.87
C GLY A 141 15.41 2.19 12.84
N ASP A 142 16.35 1.25 12.67
CA ASP A 142 17.52 1.43 11.78
C ASP A 142 17.26 1.04 10.32
N ALA A 143 16.06 0.59 9.98
CA ALA A 143 15.71 0.25 8.60
C ALA A 143 15.81 1.48 7.69
N GLU A 144 16.33 1.30 6.49
CA GLU A 144 16.34 2.37 5.48
C GLU A 144 14.94 2.58 4.90
N ILE A 145 14.41 3.78 5.06
CA ILE A 145 13.03 4.11 4.65
C ILE A 145 13.01 4.62 3.21
N ILE A 146 12.32 3.89 2.34
CA ILE A 146 11.90 4.32 1.00
C ILE A 146 10.46 4.81 1.14
N LEU A 147 10.29 6.13 1.29
CA LEU A 147 8.99 6.75 1.48
C LEU A 147 8.36 7.08 0.13
N CYS A 148 7.21 6.47 -0.16
CA CYS A 148 6.47 6.70 -1.39
C CYS A 148 5.30 7.64 -1.12
N THR A 149 5.09 8.64 -2.00
CA THR A 149 3.81 9.34 -2.03
C THR A 149 2.71 8.41 -2.52
N LEU A 150 1.46 8.70 -2.17
CA LEU A 150 0.30 7.96 -2.68
C LEU A 150 0.18 8.09 -4.20
N PRO A 151 -0.40 7.12 -4.90
CA PRO A 151 -0.91 7.36 -6.25
C PRO A 151 -1.92 8.50 -6.26
N SER A 152 -1.96 9.29 -7.34
CA SER A 152 -2.99 10.30 -7.55
C SER A 152 -4.38 9.66 -7.57
N ALA A 153 -5.34 10.27 -6.89
CA ALA A 153 -6.73 9.89 -6.95
C ALA A 153 -7.49 10.74 -7.97
N PHE A 154 -8.45 10.13 -8.65
CA PHE A 154 -9.19 10.77 -9.74
C PHE A 154 -10.68 10.65 -9.51
N PHE A 155 -11.42 11.75 -9.74
CA PHE A 155 -12.86 11.70 -9.81
C PHE A 155 -13.32 10.77 -10.94
N THR A 156 -14.38 10.04 -10.69
CA THR A 156 -15.04 9.19 -11.68
C THR A 156 -16.42 9.76 -12.02
N ASP A 157 -16.97 9.41 -13.19
CA ASP A 157 -18.27 9.93 -13.65
C ASP A 157 -19.43 9.59 -12.70
N GLU A 158 -19.27 8.57 -11.87
CA GLU A 158 -20.28 8.12 -10.91
C GLU A 158 -20.23 8.90 -9.56
N HIS A 159 -19.14 9.65 -9.31
CA HIS A 159 -18.89 10.31 -8.02
C HIS A 159 -18.40 11.74 -8.26
N THR A 160 -19.32 12.69 -8.21
CA THR A 160 -19.06 14.10 -8.54
C THR A 160 -18.93 15.05 -7.33
N GLU A 161 -19.10 14.56 -6.10
CA GLU A 161 -19.11 15.38 -4.89
C GLU A 161 -17.85 15.18 -4.03
N ASN A 162 -16.69 15.57 -4.53
CA ASN A 162 -15.40 15.63 -3.81
C ASN A 162 -14.82 14.30 -3.30
N VAL A 163 -15.46 13.16 -3.57
CA VAL A 163 -15.02 11.82 -3.17
C VAL A 163 -15.05 10.85 -4.35
N THR A 164 -14.25 9.78 -4.25
CA THR A 164 -14.25 8.64 -5.17
C THR A 164 -15.20 7.54 -4.71
N SER A 165 -15.19 6.39 -5.40
CA SER A 165 -15.99 5.21 -5.05
C SER A 165 -15.69 4.61 -3.67
N HIS A 166 -14.59 5.01 -3.03
CA HIS A 166 -14.16 4.53 -1.70
C HIS A 166 -14.11 5.67 -0.68
N ASP A 167 -14.88 6.73 -0.89
CA ASP A 167 -14.90 7.95 -0.07
C ASP A 167 -13.53 8.67 0.03
N ILE A 168 -12.58 8.31 -0.84
CA ILE A 168 -11.28 8.95 -0.94
C ILE A 168 -11.44 10.33 -1.55
N GLN A 169 -10.90 11.36 -0.89
CA GLN A 169 -10.94 12.74 -1.33
C GLN A 169 -9.67 13.10 -2.13
N PRO A 170 -9.73 13.28 -3.46
CA PRO A 170 -8.54 13.55 -4.28
C PRO A 170 -7.75 14.77 -3.81
N LEU A 171 -8.41 15.86 -3.39
CA LEU A 171 -7.72 17.06 -2.91
C LEU A 171 -6.95 16.83 -1.61
N ILE A 172 -7.45 15.94 -0.73
CA ILE A 172 -6.73 15.59 0.49
C ILE A 172 -5.58 14.62 0.16
N VAL A 173 -5.74 13.75 -0.83
CA VAL A 173 -4.63 12.91 -1.34
C VAL A 173 -3.49 13.79 -1.88
N ASP A 174 -3.79 14.89 -2.58
CA ASP A 174 -2.80 15.88 -3.04
C ASP A 174 -2.07 16.52 -1.85
N GLU A 175 -2.80 16.89 -0.79
CA GLU A 175 -2.24 17.46 0.45
C GLU A 175 -1.35 16.44 1.18
N ILE A 176 -1.81 15.20 1.35
CA ILE A 176 -1.04 14.09 1.94
C ILE A 176 0.24 13.84 1.15
N ALA A 177 0.18 13.85 -0.17
CA ALA A 177 1.37 13.68 -1.01
C ALA A 177 2.39 14.81 -0.78
N GLN A 178 1.93 16.04 -0.57
CA GLN A 178 2.80 17.16 -0.24
C GLN A 178 3.45 16.99 1.14
N ILE A 179 2.68 16.61 2.16
CA ILE A 179 3.20 16.32 3.51
C ILE A 179 4.24 15.18 3.45
N THR A 180 3.97 14.14 2.69
CA THR A 180 4.89 13.01 2.51
C THR A 180 6.23 13.44 1.91
N ARG A 181 6.23 14.35 0.91
CA ARG A 181 7.47 14.93 0.34
C ARG A 181 8.27 15.72 1.38
N GLU A 182 7.57 16.52 2.19
CA GLU A 182 8.18 17.33 3.25
C GLU A 182 8.79 16.46 4.34
N VAL A 183 8.08 15.43 4.78
CA VAL A 183 8.56 14.45 5.76
C VAL A 183 9.78 13.70 5.22
N ALA A 184 9.75 13.27 3.95
CA ALA A 184 10.90 12.61 3.32
C ALA A 184 12.14 13.50 3.34
N ALA A 185 12.00 14.78 2.99
CA ALA A 185 13.09 15.73 3.00
C ALA A 185 13.63 16.02 4.43
N GLU A 186 12.73 16.13 5.42
CA GLU A 186 13.09 16.39 6.82
C GLU A 186 13.82 15.20 7.45
N LYS A 187 13.33 13.99 7.23
CA LYS A 187 13.90 12.77 7.82
C LYS A 187 15.07 12.20 7.02
N GLY A 188 15.32 12.72 5.81
CA GLY A 188 16.35 12.21 4.90
C GLY A 188 15.99 10.83 4.31
N CYS A 189 14.69 10.52 4.23
CA CYS A 189 14.23 9.29 3.57
C CYS A 189 14.45 9.34 2.06
N ILE A 190 14.63 8.18 1.44
CA ILE A 190 14.60 8.07 -0.01
C ILE A 190 13.17 8.27 -0.48
N LEU A 191 12.91 9.32 -1.27
CA LEU A 191 11.56 9.61 -1.78
C LEU A 191 11.33 8.98 -3.15
N ILE A 192 10.19 8.30 -3.31
CA ILE A 192 9.62 7.94 -4.62
C ILE A 192 8.30 8.69 -4.80
N ASP A 193 8.25 9.63 -5.73
CA ASP A 193 7.07 10.46 -5.96
C ASP A 193 6.08 9.78 -6.93
N ILE A 194 5.38 8.75 -6.40
CA ILE A 194 4.36 7.98 -7.13
C ILE A 194 3.18 8.87 -7.52
N HIS A 195 2.87 9.89 -6.69
CA HIS A 195 1.81 10.85 -6.99
C HIS A 195 2.07 11.60 -8.30
N ALA A 196 3.26 12.18 -8.43
CA ALA A 196 3.63 12.93 -9.63
C ALA A 196 3.67 12.02 -10.89
N LEU A 197 4.09 10.77 -10.73
CA LEU A 197 4.12 9.79 -11.82
C LEU A 197 2.70 9.43 -12.27
N THR A 198 1.82 9.07 -11.34
CA THR A 198 0.45 8.63 -11.66
C THR A 198 -0.44 9.77 -12.12
N ALA A 199 -0.17 11.01 -11.71
CA ALA A 199 -0.86 12.19 -12.23
C ALA A 199 -0.74 12.34 -13.77
N GLN A 200 0.36 11.85 -14.34
CA GLN A 200 0.62 11.88 -15.79
C GLN A 200 0.17 10.59 -16.50
N HIS A 201 -0.24 9.57 -15.74
CA HIS A 201 -0.54 8.21 -16.20
C HIS A 201 -1.87 7.71 -15.67
N ARG A 202 -2.98 8.38 -16.04
CA ARG A 202 -4.33 8.00 -15.60
C ARG A 202 -4.64 6.51 -15.86
N GLU A 203 -4.08 5.95 -16.93
CA GLU A 203 -4.23 4.54 -17.33
C GLU A 203 -3.57 3.55 -16.34
N TRP A 204 -2.71 4.04 -15.44
CA TRP A 204 -2.13 3.23 -14.38
C TRP A 204 -3.07 3.06 -13.19
N ILE A 205 -4.11 3.89 -13.10
CA ILE A 205 -5.13 3.82 -12.06
C ILE A 205 -6.37 3.11 -12.63
N SER A 206 -6.96 2.23 -11.84
CA SER A 206 -8.15 1.49 -12.23
C SER A 206 -9.40 2.38 -12.42
N ALA A 207 -10.51 1.79 -12.83
CA ALA A 207 -11.74 2.54 -13.10
C ALA A 207 -12.34 3.18 -11.84
N ASP A 208 -11.97 2.69 -10.64
CA ASP A 208 -12.43 3.25 -9.36
C ASP A 208 -11.81 4.62 -9.03
N GLY A 209 -10.77 5.02 -9.78
CA GLY A 209 -10.10 6.30 -9.59
C GLY A 209 -9.06 6.34 -8.46
N VAL A 210 -8.83 5.22 -7.73
CA VAL A 210 -7.99 5.15 -6.53
C VAL A 210 -6.87 4.13 -6.68
N HIS A 211 -7.23 2.87 -6.93
CA HIS A 211 -6.27 1.77 -6.89
C HIS A 211 -5.47 1.66 -8.18
N PRO A 212 -4.17 1.38 -8.08
CA PRO A 212 -3.38 1.06 -9.26
C PRO A 212 -3.94 -0.15 -10.02
N SER A 213 -3.95 -0.06 -11.34
CA SER A 213 -4.15 -1.19 -12.21
C SER A 213 -2.94 -2.14 -12.15
N LYS A 214 -3.02 -3.31 -12.79
CA LYS A 214 -1.86 -4.20 -12.92
C LYS A 214 -0.65 -3.49 -13.55
N VAL A 215 -0.89 -2.58 -14.50
CA VAL A 215 0.19 -1.80 -15.15
C VAL A 215 0.76 -0.78 -14.17
N GLY A 216 -0.09 -0.11 -13.39
CA GLY A 216 0.35 0.81 -12.35
C GLY A 216 1.16 0.11 -11.25
N ALA A 217 0.71 -1.06 -10.80
CA ALA A 217 1.48 -1.86 -9.84
C ALA A 217 2.86 -2.26 -10.37
N ALA A 218 2.96 -2.62 -11.65
CA ALA A 218 4.25 -2.93 -12.27
C ALA A 218 5.16 -1.69 -12.38
N ALA A 219 4.59 -0.52 -12.67
CA ALA A 219 5.34 0.73 -12.70
C ALA A 219 5.87 1.10 -11.30
N ILE A 220 5.04 1.00 -10.25
CA ILE A 220 5.47 1.22 -8.86
C ILE A 220 6.62 0.26 -8.49
N ALA A 221 6.48 -1.04 -8.79
CA ALA A 221 7.53 -2.01 -8.53
C ALA A 221 8.85 -1.67 -9.24
N GLN A 222 8.77 -1.16 -10.48
CA GLN A 222 9.95 -0.76 -11.25
C GLN A 222 10.65 0.46 -10.62
N GLU A 223 9.91 1.44 -10.10
CA GLU A 223 10.51 2.60 -9.43
C GLU A 223 11.23 2.18 -8.14
N VAL A 224 10.60 1.32 -7.31
CA VAL A 224 11.25 0.79 -6.11
C VAL A 224 12.50 -0.02 -6.47
N TYR A 225 12.42 -0.88 -7.49
CA TYR A 225 13.56 -1.65 -7.98
C TYR A 225 14.72 -0.75 -8.42
N ASN A 226 14.42 0.31 -9.18
CA ASN A 226 15.44 1.26 -9.67
C ASN A 226 16.20 1.95 -8.53
N ILE A 227 15.55 2.21 -7.40
CA ILE A 227 16.19 2.74 -6.19
C ILE A 227 17.09 1.68 -5.57
N LEU A 228 16.54 0.51 -5.25
CA LEU A 228 17.28 -0.55 -4.54
C LEU A 228 18.55 -1.04 -5.26
N ILE A 229 18.56 -1.06 -6.60
CA ILE A 229 19.75 -1.46 -7.36
C ILE A 229 20.81 -0.35 -7.48
N LYS A 230 20.49 0.91 -7.15
CA LYS A 230 21.47 2.00 -7.13
C LYS A 230 22.15 2.13 -5.77
N GLU A 231 21.47 1.73 -4.71
CA GLU A 231 21.98 1.78 -3.32
C GLU A 231 22.90 0.57 -3.01
N ASN A 232 22.83 -0.52 -3.79
CA ASN A 232 23.65 -1.72 -3.66
C ASN A 232 24.63 -1.87 -4.83
#